data_b82b7c7e2e6a3da6421a420b61962373
#
_entry.id   b82b7c7e2e6a3da6421a420b61962373
#
_cell.length_a   1.000
_cell.length_b   1.000
_cell.length_c   1.000
_cell.angle_alpha   90.00
_cell.angle_beta   90.00
_cell.angle_gamma   90.00
#
_symmetry.space_group_name_H-M   'P 1'
#
loop_
_entity.id
_entity.type
_entity.pdbx_description
1 polymer ?
#
loop_
_entity_poly.entity_id
_entity_poly.type
_entity_poly.pdbx_seq_one_letter_code
_entity_poly.pdbx_strand_id
1 'polypeptide(L)'
;MPLDALEVSNSDWRDRLSSMDIPLAVSTDNVTLDCLETLISTGRLTFDQGVKLMVNSNLNSVTSLADMVKKARFQDYVFFNENLHVNSTNVCVLACRFCAFRKGPRHPEAYSLDVDQYLERVRPYSSRIDEVHTVGGLHPTWTVSEYCELFSNLKDEFPHIHIKALTAVEIKHLSSRSALSFSETLSLLSEAGLNSLPGGGAEILVDSVRDRICMGKESSDEYLEIHGVAHSLGIPTNCTMLFGTVESVEDRINHLLRLRDQQDASSGFQCFVPYPFLPDKTRLPEAQLATGQEIIRMISVSRLMLDNIPHIKAYRMNIGDKLASYAINCGADDVDGTVGHEEIMHEAGSKTSLTTTSEQLARMVISSGATPVKRNSSYSQFEIINLPEENVSHVLPVITAEVP
;
A
#
# COMPACT_ATOMS: atom_id res chain seq x y z
N MET A 1 16.84 2.21 21.75
CA MET A 1 17.87 2.64 20.80
C MET A 1 17.25 3.75 19.97
N PRO A 2 17.83 4.93 19.86
CA PRO A 2 17.35 5.91 18.90
C PRO A 2 17.53 5.32 17.50
N LEU A 3 16.51 5.46 16.67
CA LEU A 3 16.41 4.82 15.36
C LEU A 3 17.10 5.59 14.23
N ASP A 4 18.13 6.40 14.54
CA ASP A 4 19.07 6.97 13.55
C ASP A 4 19.70 5.91 12.64
N ALA A 5 19.63 4.62 13.07
CA ALA A 5 20.12 3.49 12.30
C ALA A 5 19.21 3.06 11.14
N LEU A 6 17.93 3.50 11.09
CA LEU A 6 17.02 3.18 9.99
C LEU A 6 17.19 4.11 8.78
N GLU A 7 17.67 5.32 8.98
CA GLU A 7 18.11 6.21 7.87
C GLU A 7 19.33 5.65 7.10
N VAL A 8 20.16 4.86 7.76
CA VAL A 8 21.39 4.27 7.18
C VAL A 8 21.07 3.19 6.13
N SER A 9 19.84 2.70 6.08
CA SER A 9 19.57 1.45 5.36
C SER A 9 19.46 1.59 3.84
N ASN A 10 19.22 2.78 3.28
CA ASN A 10 18.92 2.89 1.84
C ASN A 10 20.14 3.06 0.93
N SER A 11 21.26 3.64 1.37
CA SER A 11 22.44 3.86 0.51
C SER A 11 23.30 2.61 0.34
N ASP A 12 23.41 1.74 1.36
CA ASP A 12 24.40 0.65 1.41
C ASP A 12 23.76 -0.75 1.39
N TRP A 13 22.49 -0.87 1.00
CA TRP A 13 21.81 -2.16 1.03
C TRP A 13 22.43 -3.21 0.08
N ARG A 14 23.05 -2.78 -1.03
CA ARG A 14 23.75 -3.68 -1.97
C ARG A 14 25.01 -4.29 -1.36
N ASP A 15 25.76 -3.51 -0.62
CA ASP A 15 26.98 -3.99 0.07
C ASP A 15 26.59 -5.00 1.15
N ARG A 16 25.51 -4.72 1.90
CA ARG A 16 24.94 -5.69 2.84
C ARG A 16 24.46 -6.95 2.14
N LEU A 17 23.70 -6.81 1.05
CA LEU A 17 23.21 -7.94 0.26
C LEU A 17 24.36 -8.83 -0.24
N SER A 18 25.47 -8.23 -0.70
CA SER A 18 26.65 -8.95 -1.19
C SER A 18 27.38 -9.73 -0.10
N SER A 19 27.21 -9.35 1.18
CA SER A 19 27.86 -9.99 2.34
C SER A 19 26.97 -11.05 3.03
N MET A 20 25.72 -11.21 2.61
CA MET A 20 24.79 -12.18 3.20
C MET A 20 25.04 -13.60 2.68
N ASP A 21 24.76 -14.59 3.52
CA ASP A 21 24.71 -15.99 3.08
C ASP A 21 23.58 -16.20 2.08
N ILE A 22 23.90 -16.83 0.95
CA ILE A 22 22.91 -17.08 -0.11
C ILE A 22 22.11 -18.35 0.24
N PRO A 23 20.79 -18.26 0.41
CA PRO A 23 19.94 -19.43 0.64
C PRO A 23 20.06 -20.45 -0.48
N LEU A 24 20.02 -21.74 -0.14
CA LEU A 24 20.10 -22.83 -1.10
C LEU A 24 19.03 -22.71 -2.22
N ALA A 25 17.84 -22.25 -1.86
CA ALA A 25 16.76 -22.03 -2.83
C ALA A 25 17.14 -21.00 -3.91
N VAL A 26 17.90 -19.97 -3.57
CA VAL A 26 18.38 -18.94 -4.49
C VAL A 26 19.57 -19.45 -5.33
N SER A 27 20.56 -20.06 -4.66
CA SER A 27 21.79 -20.51 -5.31
C SER A 27 21.61 -21.68 -6.29
N THR A 28 20.51 -22.44 -6.15
CA THR A 28 20.19 -23.58 -7.05
C THR A 28 19.20 -23.23 -8.15
N ASP A 29 18.69 -22.01 -8.19
CA ASP A 29 17.75 -21.53 -9.22
C ASP A 29 18.45 -20.48 -10.10
N ASN A 30 18.68 -20.79 -11.37
CA ASN A 30 19.44 -19.93 -12.28
C ASN A 30 18.80 -18.54 -12.48
N VAL A 31 17.47 -18.42 -12.40
CA VAL A 31 16.77 -17.14 -12.57
C VAL A 31 17.03 -16.23 -11.38
N THR A 32 16.88 -16.74 -10.17
CA THR A 32 17.10 -15.94 -8.96
C THR A 32 18.57 -15.65 -8.71
N LEU A 33 19.48 -16.56 -9.10
CA LEU A 33 20.92 -16.33 -9.01
C LEU A 33 21.37 -15.21 -9.96
N ASP A 34 20.93 -15.22 -11.23
CA ASP A 34 21.18 -14.15 -12.21
C ASP A 34 20.61 -12.79 -11.70
N CYS A 35 19.42 -12.81 -11.12
CA CYS A 35 18.82 -11.61 -10.52
C CYS A 35 19.64 -11.11 -9.32
N LEU A 36 20.12 -11.99 -8.44
CA LEU A 36 20.96 -11.61 -7.29
C LEU A 36 22.26 -10.95 -7.75
N GLU A 37 22.96 -11.54 -8.72
CA GLU A 37 24.18 -10.98 -9.31
C GLU A 37 23.93 -9.60 -9.94
N THR A 38 22.80 -9.43 -10.62
CA THR A 38 22.39 -8.14 -11.19
C THR A 38 22.10 -7.12 -10.09
N LEU A 39 21.38 -7.48 -9.03
CA LEU A 39 21.08 -6.59 -7.92
C LEU A 39 22.35 -6.13 -7.17
N ILE A 40 23.31 -7.02 -6.96
CA ILE A 40 24.60 -6.68 -6.35
C ILE A 40 25.40 -5.73 -7.25
N SER A 41 25.49 -6.02 -8.54
CA SER A 41 26.35 -5.26 -9.47
C SER A 41 25.78 -3.90 -9.87
N THR A 42 24.47 -3.86 -10.23
CA THR A 42 23.82 -2.65 -10.74
C THR A 42 22.75 -2.06 -9.82
N GLY A 43 22.22 -2.87 -8.90
CA GLY A 43 21.09 -2.52 -8.03
C GLY A 43 19.73 -2.63 -8.70
N ARG A 44 19.63 -2.99 -10.00
CA ARG A 44 18.41 -2.79 -10.78
C ARG A 44 18.14 -3.92 -11.76
N LEU A 45 17.00 -4.60 -11.64
CA LEU A 45 16.56 -5.64 -12.55
C LEU A 45 15.96 -5.05 -13.83
N THR A 46 16.09 -5.83 -14.91
CA THR A 46 15.51 -5.53 -16.23
C THR A 46 14.05 -6.00 -16.33
N PHE A 47 13.36 -5.56 -17.39
CA PHE A 47 12.01 -6.05 -17.72
C PHE A 47 11.98 -7.59 -17.85
N ASP A 48 12.92 -8.18 -18.63
CA ASP A 48 12.98 -9.62 -18.88
C ASP A 48 13.22 -10.41 -17.58
N GLN A 49 14.07 -9.92 -16.69
CA GLN A 49 14.28 -10.53 -15.37
C GLN A 49 13.00 -10.47 -14.52
N GLY A 50 12.29 -9.35 -14.54
CA GLY A 50 10.99 -9.20 -13.87
C GLY A 50 9.97 -10.22 -14.37
N VAL A 51 9.83 -10.36 -15.69
CA VAL A 51 8.93 -11.36 -16.31
C VAL A 51 9.35 -12.79 -15.93
N LYS A 52 10.66 -13.13 -16.00
CA LYS A 52 11.15 -14.44 -15.57
C LYS A 52 10.84 -14.75 -14.10
N LEU A 53 10.97 -13.78 -13.19
CA LEU A 53 10.60 -13.94 -11.78
C LEU A 53 9.09 -14.17 -11.61
N MET A 54 8.25 -13.45 -12.37
CA MET A 54 6.80 -13.62 -12.33
C MET A 54 6.33 -15.00 -12.79
N VAL A 55 7.03 -15.65 -13.72
CA VAL A 55 6.66 -16.99 -14.25
C VAL A 55 7.53 -18.13 -13.71
N ASN A 56 8.47 -17.84 -12.79
CA ASN A 56 9.35 -18.86 -12.20
C ASN A 56 8.51 -19.91 -11.46
N SER A 57 8.73 -21.18 -11.78
CA SER A 57 8.02 -22.31 -11.13
C SER A 57 8.43 -22.50 -9.66
N ASN A 58 9.63 -22.04 -9.28
CA ASN A 58 10.14 -22.11 -7.90
C ASN A 58 9.80 -20.82 -7.13
N LEU A 59 8.60 -20.76 -6.57
CA LEU A 59 8.19 -19.60 -5.75
C LEU A 59 9.11 -19.39 -4.55
N ASN A 60 9.62 -20.47 -3.95
CA ASN A 60 10.49 -20.39 -2.78
C ASN A 60 11.81 -19.66 -3.08
N SER A 61 12.39 -19.85 -4.27
CA SER A 61 13.61 -19.09 -4.65
C SER A 61 13.33 -17.60 -4.79
N VAL A 62 12.19 -17.22 -5.39
CA VAL A 62 11.79 -15.83 -5.58
C VAL A 62 11.52 -15.13 -4.23
N THR A 63 10.79 -15.80 -3.34
CA THR A 63 10.50 -15.25 -2.00
C THR A 63 11.74 -15.15 -1.14
N SER A 64 12.65 -16.14 -1.20
CA SER A 64 13.93 -16.10 -0.48
C SER A 64 14.82 -14.95 -0.94
N LEU A 65 14.91 -14.70 -2.25
CA LEU A 65 15.66 -13.55 -2.77
C LEU A 65 15.04 -12.21 -2.33
N ALA A 66 13.71 -12.12 -2.36
CA ALA A 66 13.01 -10.90 -1.93
C ALA A 66 13.19 -10.64 -0.42
N ASP A 67 13.20 -11.69 0.42
CA ASP A 67 13.47 -11.57 1.85
C ASP A 67 14.93 -11.14 2.11
N MET A 68 15.91 -11.67 1.36
CA MET A 68 17.29 -11.20 1.43
C MET A 68 17.38 -9.69 1.14
N VAL A 69 16.74 -9.21 0.08
CA VAL A 69 16.74 -7.77 -0.26
C VAL A 69 16.05 -6.95 0.82
N LYS A 70 14.91 -7.43 1.36
CA LYS A 70 14.22 -6.78 2.48
C LYS A 70 15.14 -6.70 3.71
N LYS A 71 15.80 -7.80 4.07
CA LYS A 71 16.73 -7.85 5.22
C LYS A 71 17.97 -6.99 5.00
N ALA A 72 18.51 -6.95 3.78
CA ALA A 72 19.62 -6.05 3.45
C ALA A 72 19.24 -4.57 3.63
N ARG A 73 17.96 -4.20 3.42
CA ARG A 73 17.46 -2.83 3.61
C ARG A 73 17.09 -2.52 5.05
N PHE A 74 16.31 -3.38 5.68
CA PHE A 74 15.60 -3.08 6.92
C PHE A 74 15.89 -4.08 8.05
N GLN A 75 16.83 -5.00 7.85
CA GLN A 75 17.09 -6.08 8.81
C GLN A 75 15.79 -6.88 9.07
N ASP A 76 15.47 -7.15 10.34
CA ASP A 76 14.23 -7.82 10.73
C ASP A 76 13.09 -6.85 11.08
N TYR A 77 13.26 -5.54 10.84
CA TYR A 77 12.23 -4.55 11.13
C TYR A 77 11.05 -4.64 10.18
N VAL A 78 9.85 -4.53 10.75
CA VAL A 78 8.58 -4.45 10.01
C VAL A 78 7.73 -3.31 10.57
N PHE A 79 7.27 -2.45 9.68
CA PHE A 79 6.64 -1.19 10.01
C PHE A 79 5.12 -1.27 9.98
N PHE A 80 4.48 -0.51 10.87
CA PHE A 80 3.04 -0.23 10.88
C PHE A 80 2.77 1.14 11.49
N ASN A 81 1.56 1.69 11.30
CA ASN A 81 1.15 2.96 11.91
C ASN A 81 -0.20 2.84 12.64
N GLU A 82 -0.54 3.87 13.40
CA GLU A 82 -1.86 4.03 14.02
C GLU A 82 -2.67 5.00 13.19
N ASN A 83 -3.63 4.48 12.42
CA ASN A 83 -4.42 5.26 11.49
C ASN A 83 -5.91 4.93 11.59
N LEU A 84 -6.72 5.84 11.04
CA LEU A 84 -8.15 5.68 10.86
C LEU A 84 -8.50 5.93 9.39
N HIS A 85 -9.29 5.07 8.79
CA HIS A 85 -9.88 5.34 7.48
C HIS A 85 -11.25 6.02 7.65
N VAL A 86 -11.48 7.10 6.94
CA VAL A 86 -12.77 7.78 6.86
C VAL A 86 -13.05 8.13 5.41
N ASN A 87 -14.02 7.47 4.80
CA ASN A 87 -14.43 7.78 3.44
C ASN A 87 -15.42 8.95 3.47
N SER A 88 -15.11 10.04 2.77
CA SER A 88 -15.94 11.27 2.77
C SER A 88 -17.26 11.08 2.02
N THR A 89 -17.25 10.28 0.96
CA THR A 89 -18.45 9.98 0.17
C THR A 89 -18.27 8.69 -0.64
N ASN A 90 -19.34 7.93 -0.83
CA ASN A 90 -19.40 6.83 -1.79
C ASN A 90 -20.07 7.22 -3.13
N VAL A 91 -20.54 8.46 -3.25
CA VAL A 91 -21.14 8.98 -4.48
C VAL A 91 -20.04 9.22 -5.52
N CYS A 92 -20.14 8.55 -6.67
CA CYS A 92 -19.12 8.62 -7.70
C CYS A 92 -19.73 8.73 -9.10
N VAL A 93 -19.27 9.71 -9.89
CA VAL A 93 -19.66 9.90 -11.29
C VAL A 93 -19.08 8.84 -12.22
N LEU A 94 -17.95 8.20 -11.85
CA LEU A 94 -17.36 7.11 -12.61
C LEU A 94 -18.09 5.79 -12.34
N ALA A 95 -17.85 4.83 -13.22
CA ALA A 95 -18.45 3.52 -13.16
C ALA A 95 -17.41 2.39 -13.35
N CYS A 96 -16.28 2.48 -12.61
CA CYS A 96 -15.22 1.48 -12.66
C CYS A 96 -15.77 0.09 -12.40
N ARG A 97 -15.41 -0.89 -13.25
CA ARG A 97 -16.00 -2.23 -13.21
C ARG A 97 -15.56 -3.04 -12.00
N PHE A 98 -14.40 -2.73 -11.45
CA PHE A 98 -13.82 -3.36 -10.27
C PHE A 98 -14.32 -2.77 -8.94
N CYS A 99 -14.99 -1.60 -8.95
CA CYS A 99 -15.33 -0.88 -7.72
C CYS A 99 -16.69 -1.31 -7.17
N ALA A 100 -16.69 -1.93 -6.00
CA ALA A 100 -17.88 -2.30 -5.23
C ALA A 100 -18.42 -1.14 -4.37
N PHE A 101 -17.54 -0.25 -3.94
CA PHE A 101 -17.85 0.84 -3.01
C PHE A 101 -18.73 1.94 -3.63
N ARG A 102 -18.56 2.21 -4.91
CA ARG A 102 -19.23 3.28 -5.62
C ARG A 102 -20.75 3.15 -5.60
N LYS A 103 -21.43 4.26 -5.28
CA LYS A 103 -22.90 4.40 -5.42
C LYS A 103 -23.23 5.56 -6.38
N GLY A 104 -24.34 5.43 -7.08
CA GLY A 104 -24.90 6.58 -7.83
C GLY A 104 -25.59 7.54 -6.86
N PRO A 105 -25.75 8.84 -7.21
CA PRO A 105 -26.28 9.85 -6.27
C PRO A 105 -27.73 9.62 -5.81
N ARG A 106 -28.49 8.76 -6.49
CA ARG A 106 -29.87 8.37 -6.12
C ARG A 106 -29.96 6.98 -5.50
N HIS A 107 -28.82 6.33 -5.22
CA HIS A 107 -28.81 5.03 -4.58
C HIS A 107 -29.23 5.17 -3.10
N PRO A 108 -30.04 4.26 -2.51
CA PRO A 108 -30.47 4.38 -1.12
C PRO A 108 -29.33 4.35 -0.09
N GLU A 109 -28.21 3.73 -0.44
CA GLU A 109 -27.01 3.68 0.41
C GLU A 109 -25.98 4.77 0.05
N ALA A 110 -26.32 5.73 -0.82
CA ALA A 110 -25.46 6.84 -1.14
C ALA A 110 -25.33 7.78 0.07
N TYR A 111 -24.11 8.19 0.39
CA TYR A 111 -23.84 9.17 1.42
C TYR A 111 -22.75 10.15 1.01
N SER A 112 -22.79 11.31 1.62
CA SER A 112 -21.73 12.32 1.57
C SER A 112 -21.71 13.00 2.94
N LEU A 113 -20.57 12.94 3.61
CA LEU A 113 -20.41 13.51 4.94
C LEU A 113 -20.20 15.01 4.84
N ASP A 114 -20.90 15.79 5.65
CA ASP A 114 -20.50 17.15 5.93
C ASP A 114 -19.32 17.18 6.94
N VAL A 115 -18.78 18.36 7.21
CA VAL A 115 -17.61 18.52 8.08
C VAL A 115 -17.87 17.97 9.48
N ASP A 116 -19.01 18.28 10.07
CA ASP A 116 -19.35 17.84 11.44
C ASP A 116 -19.47 16.32 11.51
N GLN A 117 -20.18 15.69 10.55
CA GLN A 117 -20.32 14.23 10.46
C GLN A 117 -18.96 13.54 10.26
N TYR A 118 -18.07 14.17 9.50
CA TYR A 118 -16.72 13.65 9.32
C TYR A 118 -15.91 13.71 10.61
N LEU A 119 -15.89 14.85 11.30
CA LEU A 119 -15.19 15.03 12.57
C LEU A 119 -15.74 14.11 13.67
N GLU A 120 -17.07 13.89 13.70
CA GLU A 120 -17.68 12.91 14.61
C GLU A 120 -17.12 11.49 14.45
N ARG A 121 -16.74 11.10 13.24
CA ARG A 121 -16.09 9.79 13.00
C ARG A 121 -14.64 9.76 13.49
N VAL A 122 -13.94 10.89 13.51
CA VAL A 122 -12.54 11.00 13.94
C VAL A 122 -12.40 11.11 15.46
N ARG A 123 -13.28 11.88 16.13
CA ARG A 123 -13.21 12.18 17.56
C ARG A 123 -12.94 10.98 18.47
N PRO A 124 -13.63 9.83 18.33
CA PRO A 124 -13.41 8.69 19.21
C PRO A 124 -12.01 8.07 19.11
N TYR A 125 -11.27 8.35 18.03
CA TYR A 125 -9.97 7.77 17.72
C TYR A 125 -8.82 8.78 17.88
N SER A 126 -9.10 10.08 17.92
CA SER A 126 -8.14 11.17 17.78
C SER A 126 -6.92 11.09 18.72
N SER A 127 -7.10 10.57 19.94
CA SER A 127 -6.01 10.41 20.92
C SER A 127 -5.11 9.18 20.68
N ARG A 128 -5.48 8.30 19.72
CA ARG A 128 -4.81 7.00 19.48
C ARG A 128 -4.26 6.86 18.08
N ILE A 129 -4.53 7.85 17.22
CA ILE A 129 -4.10 7.81 15.82
C ILE A 129 -3.20 9.00 15.52
N ASP A 130 -2.27 8.81 14.62
CA ASP A 130 -1.43 9.85 14.04
C ASP A 130 -1.78 10.17 12.58
N GLU A 131 -2.66 9.37 11.97
CA GLU A 131 -3.08 9.55 10.56
C GLU A 131 -4.58 9.31 10.38
N VAL A 132 -5.21 10.20 9.61
CA VAL A 132 -6.50 9.93 8.96
C VAL A 132 -6.26 9.69 7.47
N HIS A 133 -6.78 8.54 6.97
CA HIS A 133 -6.72 8.17 5.56
C HIS A 133 -8.10 8.39 4.93
N THR A 134 -8.18 9.29 3.94
CA THR A 134 -9.44 9.67 3.30
C THR A 134 -9.35 9.52 1.79
N VAL A 135 -10.13 8.58 1.26
CA VAL A 135 -10.41 8.44 -0.17
C VAL A 135 -11.91 8.25 -0.36
N GLY A 136 -12.45 8.66 -1.50
CA GLY A 136 -13.87 8.61 -1.72
C GLY A 136 -14.29 8.46 -3.17
N GLY A 137 -15.59 8.60 -3.40
CA GLY A 137 -16.16 8.72 -4.73
C GLY A 137 -15.94 10.12 -5.32
N LEU A 138 -15.99 10.23 -6.64
CA LEU A 138 -15.94 11.52 -7.33
C LEU A 138 -17.31 12.19 -7.27
N HIS A 139 -17.52 13.06 -6.29
CA HIS A 139 -18.79 13.70 -6.05
C HIS A 139 -19.14 14.66 -7.20
N PRO A 140 -20.39 14.64 -7.72
CA PRO A 140 -20.77 15.40 -8.92
C PRO A 140 -20.70 16.93 -8.77
N THR A 141 -20.76 17.44 -7.54
CA THR A 141 -20.80 18.89 -7.29
C THR A 141 -19.66 19.43 -6.47
N TRP A 142 -18.89 18.57 -5.77
CA TRP A 142 -17.79 19.03 -4.93
C TRP A 142 -16.64 19.58 -5.80
N THR A 143 -15.99 20.60 -5.28
CA THR A 143 -14.82 21.29 -5.83
C THR A 143 -13.66 21.15 -4.83
N VAL A 144 -12.55 21.80 -5.08
CA VAL A 144 -11.43 21.86 -4.14
C VAL A 144 -11.83 22.49 -2.80
N SER A 145 -12.79 23.41 -2.81
CA SER A 145 -13.20 24.19 -1.63
C SER A 145 -13.79 23.31 -0.51
N GLU A 146 -14.61 22.31 -0.88
CA GLU A 146 -15.19 21.40 0.12
C GLU A 146 -14.11 20.59 0.86
N TYR A 147 -13.08 20.16 0.15
CA TYR A 147 -11.97 19.47 0.80
C TYR A 147 -11.05 20.40 1.59
N CYS A 148 -10.83 21.64 1.11
CA CYS A 148 -10.09 22.64 1.90
C CYS A 148 -10.80 22.96 3.21
N GLU A 149 -12.13 23.14 3.19
CA GLU A 149 -12.94 23.35 4.40
C GLU A 149 -12.80 22.14 5.34
N LEU A 150 -12.96 20.92 4.83
CA LEU A 150 -12.85 19.69 5.61
C LEU A 150 -11.46 19.58 6.29
N PHE A 151 -10.38 19.78 5.54
CA PHE A 151 -9.02 19.62 6.04
C PHE A 151 -8.64 20.71 7.03
N SER A 152 -9.04 21.97 6.79
CA SER A 152 -8.82 23.06 7.73
C SER A 152 -9.52 22.80 9.07
N ASN A 153 -10.79 22.41 9.06
CA ASN A 153 -11.52 22.07 10.27
C ASN A 153 -10.91 20.87 11.01
N LEU A 154 -10.44 19.84 10.26
CA LEU A 154 -9.74 18.69 10.86
C LEU A 154 -8.44 19.13 11.55
N LYS A 155 -7.67 20.03 10.93
CA LYS A 155 -6.43 20.57 11.50
C LYS A 155 -6.67 21.50 12.66
N ASP A 156 -7.74 22.28 12.64
CA ASP A 156 -8.12 23.17 13.75
C ASP A 156 -8.48 22.36 15.00
N GLU A 157 -9.23 21.25 14.85
CA GLU A 157 -9.62 20.41 15.97
C GLU A 157 -8.51 19.43 16.39
N PHE A 158 -7.75 18.87 15.41
CA PHE A 158 -6.72 17.84 15.64
C PHE A 158 -5.41 18.18 14.91
N PRO A 159 -4.64 19.17 15.33
CA PRO A 159 -3.45 19.66 14.62
C PRO A 159 -2.34 18.60 14.45
N HIS A 160 -2.29 17.58 15.33
CA HIS A 160 -1.29 16.51 15.30
C HIS A 160 -1.59 15.45 14.23
N ILE A 161 -2.83 15.32 13.78
CA ILE A 161 -3.23 14.26 12.85
C ILE A 161 -2.69 14.56 11.44
N HIS A 162 -1.96 13.61 10.86
CA HIS A 162 -1.53 13.64 9.48
C HIS A 162 -2.70 13.32 8.55
N ILE A 163 -2.99 14.20 7.60
CA ILE A 163 -4.04 14.00 6.60
C ILE A 163 -3.43 13.35 5.37
N LYS A 164 -3.69 12.06 5.17
CA LYS A 164 -3.39 11.31 3.96
C LYS A 164 -4.67 11.14 3.16
N ALA A 165 -4.85 11.92 2.11
CA ALA A 165 -6.14 11.98 1.43
C ALA A 165 -6.01 12.15 -0.08
N LEU A 166 -7.08 11.82 -0.78
CA LEU A 166 -7.29 12.03 -2.21
C LEU A 166 -6.34 11.22 -3.11
N THR A 167 -6.92 10.44 -3.97
CA THR A 167 -6.20 9.71 -5.02
C THR A 167 -5.95 10.60 -6.24
N ALA A 168 -5.08 10.18 -7.15
CA ALA A 168 -4.83 10.92 -8.38
C ALA A 168 -6.11 11.22 -9.18
N VAL A 169 -7.05 10.26 -9.24
CA VAL A 169 -8.33 10.50 -9.93
C VAL A 169 -9.20 11.55 -9.23
N GLU A 170 -9.15 11.63 -7.89
CA GLU A 170 -9.84 12.68 -7.14
C GLU A 170 -9.20 14.04 -7.39
N ILE A 171 -7.87 14.14 -7.41
CA ILE A 171 -7.15 15.38 -7.77
C ILE A 171 -7.53 15.83 -9.16
N LYS A 172 -7.51 14.94 -10.17
CA LYS A 172 -7.96 15.28 -11.56
C LYS A 172 -9.40 15.79 -11.56
N HIS A 173 -10.30 15.12 -10.85
CA HIS A 173 -11.70 15.52 -10.78
C HIS A 173 -11.89 16.90 -10.15
N LEU A 174 -11.25 17.15 -9.02
CA LEU A 174 -11.32 18.43 -8.30
C LEU A 174 -10.70 19.57 -9.13
N SER A 175 -9.56 19.34 -9.76
CA SER A 175 -8.91 20.31 -10.67
C SER A 175 -9.87 20.71 -11.81
N SER A 176 -10.46 19.73 -12.46
CA SER A 176 -11.44 19.96 -13.53
C SER A 176 -12.69 20.69 -13.04
N ARG A 177 -13.22 20.33 -11.87
CA ARG A 177 -14.41 20.95 -11.27
C ARG A 177 -14.17 22.39 -10.85
N SER A 178 -12.95 22.70 -10.42
CA SER A 178 -12.54 24.02 -9.92
C SER A 178 -11.94 24.91 -11.02
N ALA A 179 -11.75 24.39 -12.23
CA ALA A 179 -11.03 25.05 -13.34
C ALA A 179 -9.59 25.48 -12.94
N LEU A 180 -8.88 24.61 -12.19
CA LEU A 180 -7.52 24.80 -11.70
C LEU A 180 -6.57 23.77 -12.33
N SER A 181 -5.29 24.10 -12.40
CA SER A 181 -4.22 23.13 -12.69
C SER A 181 -4.03 22.14 -11.52
N PHE A 182 -3.33 21.03 -11.75
CA PHE A 182 -2.97 20.09 -10.68
C PHE A 182 -2.13 20.78 -9.60
N SER A 183 -1.21 21.66 -9.99
CA SER A 183 -0.36 22.38 -9.05
C SER A 183 -1.16 23.34 -8.15
N GLU A 184 -2.07 24.14 -8.73
CA GLU A 184 -2.93 25.03 -7.95
C GLU A 184 -3.84 24.24 -7.01
N THR A 185 -4.44 23.14 -7.48
CA THR A 185 -5.31 22.28 -6.68
C THR A 185 -4.54 21.69 -5.49
N LEU A 186 -3.36 21.11 -5.73
CA LEU A 186 -2.53 20.51 -4.69
C LEU A 186 -1.98 21.55 -3.70
N SER A 187 -1.62 22.75 -4.17
CA SER A 187 -1.18 23.84 -3.31
C SER A 187 -2.28 24.27 -2.34
N LEU A 188 -3.51 24.50 -2.83
CA LEU A 188 -4.66 24.87 -1.98
C LEU A 188 -4.97 23.78 -0.95
N LEU A 189 -4.96 22.51 -1.36
CA LEU A 189 -5.19 21.38 -0.45
C LEU A 189 -4.09 21.26 0.61
N SER A 190 -2.83 21.49 0.23
CA SER A 190 -1.69 21.47 1.15
C SER A 190 -1.76 22.62 2.16
N GLU A 191 -2.10 23.82 1.73
CA GLU A 191 -2.34 24.98 2.58
C GLU A 191 -3.48 24.74 3.57
N ALA A 192 -4.51 23.98 3.16
CA ALA A 192 -5.63 23.57 4.01
C ALA A 192 -5.29 22.42 4.98
N GLY A 193 -4.12 21.78 4.85
CA GLY A 193 -3.65 20.74 5.76
C GLY A 193 -3.44 19.36 5.17
N LEU A 194 -3.60 19.14 3.85
CA LEU A 194 -3.23 17.88 3.21
C LEU A 194 -1.73 17.64 3.38
N ASN A 195 -1.35 16.46 3.89
CA ASN A 195 0.06 16.13 4.15
C ASN A 195 0.64 15.11 3.16
N SER A 196 -0.17 14.20 2.62
CA SER A 196 0.30 13.19 1.65
C SER A 196 -0.85 12.58 0.83
N LEU A 197 -0.51 11.95 -0.31
CA LEU A 197 -1.48 11.19 -1.12
C LEU A 197 -1.33 9.68 -0.91
N PRO A 198 -2.44 8.91 -0.83
CA PRO A 198 -2.40 7.47 -0.60
C PRO A 198 -1.99 6.63 -1.82
N GLY A 199 -1.94 7.21 -3.02
CA GLY A 199 -1.46 6.55 -4.23
C GLY A 199 -2.48 5.71 -5.00
N GLY A 200 -3.73 5.64 -4.55
CA GLY A 200 -4.79 4.97 -5.29
C GLY A 200 -5.08 5.64 -6.64
N GLY A 201 -5.75 4.91 -7.53
CA GLY A 201 -6.07 5.38 -8.89
C GLY A 201 -5.21 4.77 -9.99
N ALA A 202 -4.01 4.27 -9.67
CA ALA A 202 -3.11 3.65 -10.63
C ALA A 202 -3.74 2.46 -11.36
N GLU A 203 -4.41 1.60 -10.62
CA GLU A 203 -4.89 0.28 -11.04
C GLU A 203 -3.77 -0.50 -11.75
N ILE A 204 -3.73 -0.45 -13.07
CA ILE A 204 -2.58 -0.82 -13.91
C ILE A 204 -2.22 0.37 -14.79
N LEU A 205 -0.93 0.74 -14.85
CA LEU A 205 -0.43 1.85 -15.67
C LEU A 205 -0.21 1.43 -17.14
N VAL A 206 -1.21 0.77 -17.70
CA VAL A 206 -1.31 0.37 -19.11
C VAL A 206 -2.71 0.73 -19.60
N ASP A 207 -2.83 1.74 -20.46
CA ASP A 207 -4.12 2.37 -20.78
C ASP A 207 -5.09 1.40 -21.46
N SER A 208 -4.62 0.44 -22.27
CA SER A 208 -5.48 -0.59 -22.86
C SER A 208 -6.15 -1.51 -21.82
N VAL A 209 -5.53 -1.71 -20.65
CA VAL A 209 -6.13 -2.42 -19.51
C VAL A 209 -7.10 -1.48 -18.78
N ARG A 210 -6.69 -0.23 -18.54
CA ARG A 210 -7.49 0.81 -17.86
C ARG A 210 -8.82 1.04 -18.58
N ASP A 211 -8.82 1.12 -19.90
CA ASP A 211 -10.02 1.28 -20.73
C ASP A 211 -11.03 0.13 -20.52
N ARG A 212 -10.55 -1.08 -20.23
CA ARG A 212 -11.41 -2.24 -19.96
C ARG A 212 -11.99 -2.24 -18.56
N ILE A 213 -11.26 -1.78 -17.54
CA ILE A 213 -11.64 -1.90 -16.13
C ILE A 213 -12.17 -0.60 -15.50
N CYS A 214 -11.71 0.57 -15.98
CA CYS A 214 -12.02 1.88 -15.39
C CYS A 214 -12.07 3.02 -16.42
N MET A 215 -12.73 2.80 -17.54
CA MET A 215 -12.91 3.80 -18.59
C MET A 215 -13.37 5.16 -18.02
N GLY A 216 -12.72 6.23 -18.44
CA GLY A 216 -13.02 7.61 -18.02
C GLY A 216 -12.25 8.08 -16.78
N LYS A 217 -11.39 7.24 -16.18
CA LYS A 217 -10.40 7.70 -15.20
C LYS A 217 -9.26 8.50 -15.87
N GLU A 218 -8.36 9.02 -15.07
CA GLU A 218 -7.09 9.57 -15.54
C GLU A 218 -6.32 8.53 -16.39
N SER A 219 -5.55 8.99 -17.36
CA SER A 219 -4.62 8.14 -18.09
C SER A 219 -3.44 7.71 -17.19
N SER A 220 -2.68 6.73 -17.64
CA SER A 220 -1.45 6.33 -16.95
C SER A 220 -0.45 7.49 -16.82
N ASP A 221 -0.34 8.34 -17.85
CA ASP A 221 0.56 9.50 -17.83
C ASP A 221 0.04 10.59 -16.90
N GLU A 222 -1.26 10.89 -16.90
CA GLU A 222 -1.86 11.84 -15.96
C GLU A 222 -1.70 11.40 -14.49
N TYR A 223 -1.80 10.08 -14.20
CA TYR A 223 -1.51 9.55 -12.86
C TYR A 223 -0.09 9.92 -12.43
N LEU A 224 0.90 9.64 -13.27
CA LEU A 224 2.31 9.94 -12.99
C LEU A 224 2.57 11.44 -12.90
N GLU A 225 1.96 12.25 -13.77
CA GLU A 225 2.04 13.72 -13.75
C GLU A 225 1.53 14.27 -12.41
N ILE A 226 0.36 13.84 -11.94
CA ILE A 226 -0.21 14.30 -10.66
C ILE A 226 0.73 13.99 -9.50
N HIS A 227 1.29 12.78 -9.45
CA HIS A 227 2.27 12.42 -8.45
C HIS A 227 3.57 13.24 -8.57
N GLY A 228 4.07 13.46 -9.78
CA GLY A 228 5.23 14.31 -10.03
C GLY A 228 5.04 15.74 -9.56
N VAL A 229 3.85 16.32 -9.81
CA VAL A 229 3.48 17.65 -9.30
C VAL A 229 3.41 17.65 -7.76
N ALA A 230 2.78 16.66 -7.15
CA ALA A 230 2.75 16.53 -5.69
C ALA A 230 4.16 16.50 -5.09
N HIS A 231 5.06 15.68 -5.67
CA HIS A 231 6.45 15.59 -5.22
C HIS A 231 7.20 16.93 -5.37
N SER A 232 6.98 17.66 -6.46
CA SER A 232 7.60 18.99 -6.67
C SER A 232 7.16 20.03 -5.63
N LEU A 233 5.97 19.85 -5.05
CA LEU A 233 5.42 20.67 -3.98
C LEU A 233 5.82 20.17 -2.58
N GLY A 234 6.64 19.12 -2.50
CA GLY A 234 7.05 18.51 -1.23
C GLY A 234 5.97 17.65 -0.57
N ILE A 235 4.92 17.27 -1.29
CA ILE A 235 3.86 16.37 -0.82
C ILE A 235 4.26 14.92 -1.14
N PRO A 236 4.67 14.11 -0.15
CA PRO A 236 5.02 12.73 -0.37
C PRO A 236 3.78 11.90 -0.72
N THR A 237 3.98 10.80 -1.44
CA THR A 237 2.87 9.94 -1.85
C THR A 237 3.21 8.46 -1.71
N ASN A 238 2.20 7.60 -1.67
CA ASN A 238 2.38 6.19 -1.97
C ASN A 238 2.06 5.93 -3.44
N CYS A 239 2.34 4.72 -3.91
CA CYS A 239 1.90 4.22 -5.20
C CYS A 239 1.32 2.82 -5.06
N THR A 240 0.46 2.44 -5.99
CA THR A 240 -0.34 1.20 -5.86
C THR A 240 -0.42 0.45 -7.19
N MET A 241 -0.78 -0.83 -7.12
CA MET A 241 -1.20 -1.65 -8.26
C MET A 241 -2.44 -2.45 -7.87
N LEU A 242 -3.46 -2.46 -8.71
CA LEU A 242 -4.56 -3.43 -8.64
C LEU A 242 -4.30 -4.53 -9.67
N PHE A 243 -4.09 -5.77 -9.21
CA PHE A 243 -3.78 -6.91 -10.08
C PHE A 243 -4.75 -8.07 -9.89
N GLY A 244 -4.72 -9.03 -10.81
CA GLY A 244 -5.69 -10.14 -10.86
C GLY A 244 -7.00 -9.75 -11.54
N THR A 245 -6.98 -8.69 -12.36
CA THR A 245 -8.09 -8.23 -13.19
C THR A 245 -8.01 -8.87 -14.58
N VAL A 246 -7.57 -8.14 -15.61
CA VAL A 246 -7.49 -8.60 -17.01
C VAL A 246 -6.13 -8.32 -17.64
N GLU A 247 -5.20 -7.89 -16.82
CA GLU A 247 -3.83 -7.55 -17.19
C GLU A 247 -2.97 -8.82 -17.40
N SER A 248 -1.92 -8.70 -18.20
CA SER A 248 -0.88 -9.73 -18.36
C SER A 248 0.24 -9.61 -17.33
N VAL A 249 1.14 -10.58 -17.31
CA VAL A 249 2.38 -10.51 -16.49
C VAL A 249 3.25 -9.35 -16.95
N GLU A 250 3.36 -9.14 -18.24
CA GLU A 250 4.13 -8.06 -18.86
C GLU A 250 3.55 -6.69 -18.48
N ASP A 251 2.23 -6.55 -18.41
CA ASP A 251 1.56 -5.32 -17.95
C ASP A 251 1.91 -5.00 -16.50
N ARG A 252 1.97 -6.01 -15.61
CA ARG A 252 2.39 -5.86 -14.22
C ARG A 252 3.85 -5.36 -14.12
N ILE A 253 4.75 -5.93 -14.92
CA ILE A 253 6.16 -5.51 -14.92
C ILE A 253 6.31 -4.10 -15.51
N ASN A 254 5.63 -3.79 -16.62
CA ASN A 254 5.60 -2.43 -17.17
C ASN A 254 5.11 -1.40 -16.16
N HIS A 255 4.07 -1.72 -15.39
CA HIS A 255 3.59 -0.86 -14.31
C HIS A 255 4.68 -0.56 -13.28
N LEU A 256 5.41 -1.60 -12.80
CA LEU A 256 6.50 -1.41 -11.83
C LEU A 256 7.63 -0.55 -12.42
N LEU A 257 7.98 -0.75 -13.69
CA LEU A 257 9.01 0.06 -14.35
C LEU A 257 8.58 1.52 -14.44
N ARG A 258 7.35 1.81 -14.80
CA ARG A 258 6.83 3.18 -14.87
C ARG A 258 6.85 3.89 -13.52
N LEU A 259 6.51 3.18 -12.42
CA LEU A 259 6.63 3.74 -11.06
C LEU A 259 8.10 3.98 -10.68
N ARG A 260 8.98 3.06 -11.05
CA ARG A 260 10.42 3.20 -10.81
C ARG A 260 11.01 4.40 -11.55
N ASP A 261 10.65 4.59 -12.81
CA ASP A 261 11.10 5.72 -13.62
C ASP A 261 10.56 7.06 -13.06
N GLN A 262 9.31 7.08 -12.60
CA GLN A 262 8.74 8.25 -11.93
C GLN A 262 9.47 8.56 -10.61
N GLN A 263 9.83 7.54 -9.83
CA GLN A 263 10.60 7.72 -8.60
C GLN A 263 12.01 8.26 -8.87
N ASP A 264 12.66 7.82 -9.94
CA ASP A 264 13.95 8.39 -10.37
C ASP A 264 13.81 9.88 -10.73
N ALA A 265 12.68 10.27 -11.33
CA ALA A 265 12.43 11.64 -11.74
C ALA A 265 12.05 12.58 -10.59
N SER A 266 11.32 12.08 -9.57
CA SER A 266 10.70 12.96 -8.56
C SER A 266 10.93 12.57 -7.09
N SER A 267 11.42 11.37 -6.80
CA SER A 267 11.85 10.87 -5.47
C SER A 267 10.81 10.99 -4.33
N GLY A 268 9.50 11.00 -4.63
CA GLY A 268 8.46 11.27 -3.62
C GLY A 268 7.60 10.08 -3.21
N PHE A 269 7.74 8.91 -3.86
CA PHE A 269 7.03 7.70 -3.41
C PHE A 269 7.67 7.12 -2.16
N GLN A 270 6.88 6.95 -1.11
CA GLN A 270 7.30 6.37 0.16
C GLN A 270 7.09 4.86 0.23
N CYS A 271 5.97 4.38 -0.32
CA CYS A 271 5.55 2.99 -0.18
C CYS A 271 4.78 2.54 -1.41
N PHE A 272 5.05 1.31 -1.87
CA PHE A 272 4.26 0.63 -2.89
C PHE A 272 3.30 -0.38 -2.26
N VAL A 273 2.04 -0.40 -2.74
CA VAL A 273 0.99 -1.29 -2.22
C VAL A 273 0.36 -2.09 -3.36
N PRO A 274 0.66 -3.38 -3.51
CA PRO A 274 -0.02 -4.27 -4.45
C PRO A 274 -1.36 -4.75 -3.86
N TYR A 275 -2.48 -4.49 -4.55
CA TYR A 275 -3.81 -4.95 -4.19
C TYR A 275 -4.27 -6.08 -5.11
N PRO A 276 -4.50 -7.31 -4.64
CA PRO A 276 -5.25 -8.28 -5.44
C PRO A 276 -6.72 -7.85 -5.57
N PHE A 277 -7.27 -8.03 -6.75
CA PHE A 277 -8.68 -7.74 -7.02
C PHE A 277 -9.60 -8.63 -6.17
N LEU A 278 -10.58 -8.02 -5.51
CA LEU A 278 -11.66 -8.67 -4.78
C LEU A 278 -12.97 -8.56 -5.59
N PRO A 279 -13.68 -9.67 -5.88
CA PRO A 279 -14.72 -9.69 -6.89
C PRO A 279 -16.13 -9.35 -6.41
N ASP A 280 -16.40 -9.35 -5.08
CA ASP A 280 -17.77 -9.22 -4.57
C ASP A 280 -18.38 -7.88 -4.94
N LYS A 281 -19.65 -7.90 -5.35
CA LYS A 281 -20.41 -6.71 -5.79
C LYS A 281 -19.78 -5.90 -6.93
N THR A 282 -18.82 -6.49 -7.66
CA THR A 282 -18.14 -5.85 -8.81
C THR A 282 -18.80 -6.26 -10.14
N ARG A 283 -18.33 -5.66 -11.25
CA ARG A 283 -18.85 -5.89 -12.60
C ARG A 283 -17.76 -6.36 -13.57
N LEU A 284 -16.79 -7.15 -13.06
CA LEU A 284 -15.66 -7.67 -13.83
C LEU A 284 -15.62 -9.20 -13.78
N PRO A 285 -16.59 -9.90 -14.38
CA PRO A 285 -16.68 -11.36 -14.32
C PRO A 285 -15.53 -12.08 -15.03
N GLU A 286 -14.82 -11.42 -15.94
CA GLU A 286 -13.67 -11.95 -16.65
C GLU A 286 -12.35 -11.78 -15.88
N ALA A 287 -12.37 -11.31 -14.65
CA ALA A 287 -11.17 -11.17 -13.83
C ALA A 287 -10.54 -12.53 -13.53
N GLN A 288 -9.21 -12.56 -13.51
CA GLN A 288 -8.43 -13.79 -13.33
C GLN A 288 -8.35 -14.26 -11.88
N LEU A 289 -8.58 -13.39 -10.92
CA LEU A 289 -8.53 -13.60 -9.47
C LEU A 289 -7.20 -14.20 -8.99
N ALA A 290 -6.37 -13.39 -8.40
CA ALA A 290 -5.08 -13.82 -7.91
C ALA A 290 -5.19 -14.88 -6.79
N THR A 291 -4.43 -15.96 -6.92
CA THR A 291 -4.24 -16.96 -5.86
C THR A 291 -3.32 -16.42 -4.76
N GLY A 292 -3.32 -17.04 -3.58
CA GLY A 292 -2.38 -16.68 -2.51
C GLY A 292 -0.90 -16.75 -2.95
N GLN A 293 -0.55 -17.69 -3.82
CA GLN A 293 0.81 -17.80 -4.38
C GLN A 293 1.13 -16.61 -5.32
N GLU A 294 0.19 -16.18 -6.13
CA GLU A 294 0.38 -15.01 -7.01
C GLU A 294 0.48 -13.71 -6.19
N ILE A 295 -0.28 -13.57 -5.10
CA ILE A 295 -0.19 -12.44 -4.19
C ILE A 295 1.22 -12.36 -3.59
N ILE A 296 1.72 -13.45 -3.04
CA ILE A 296 3.07 -13.51 -2.47
C ILE A 296 4.13 -13.26 -3.54
N ARG A 297 3.99 -13.83 -4.73
CA ARG A 297 4.89 -13.57 -5.87
C ARG A 297 4.90 -12.09 -6.25
N MET A 298 3.73 -11.46 -6.35
CA MET A 298 3.64 -10.05 -6.72
C MET A 298 4.33 -9.15 -5.69
N ILE A 299 4.14 -9.41 -4.39
CA ILE A 299 4.85 -8.71 -3.31
C ILE A 299 6.37 -8.89 -3.44
N SER A 300 6.82 -10.15 -3.63
CA SER A 300 8.25 -10.46 -3.76
C SER A 300 8.88 -9.80 -4.99
N VAL A 301 8.23 -9.91 -6.15
CA VAL A 301 8.73 -9.28 -7.39
C VAL A 301 8.72 -7.76 -7.27
N SER A 302 7.73 -7.17 -6.60
CA SER A 302 7.72 -5.72 -6.35
C SER A 302 8.93 -5.28 -5.54
N ARG A 303 9.31 -6.02 -4.48
CA ARG A 303 10.54 -5.76 -3.71
C ARG A 303 11.80 -5.79 -4.57
N LEU A 304 11.87 -6.74 -5.50
CA LEU A 304 13.04 -6.93 -6.37
C LEU A 304 13.13 -5.91 -7.50
N MET A 305 11.97 -5.46 -8.03
CA MET A 305 11.90 -4.53 -9.16
C MET A 305 11.95 -3.05 -8.76
N LEU A 306 11.45 -2.71 -7.57
CA LEU A 306 11.35 -1.33 -7.09
C LEU A 306 12.55 -0.99 -6.18
N ASP A 307 13.74 -0.93 -6.78
CA ASP A 307 15.01 -0.66 -6.08
C ASP A 307 15.05 0.72 -5.41
N ASN A 308 14.32 1.68 -5.92
CA ASN A 308 14.30 3.07 -5.47
C ASN A 308 13.05 3.47 -4.64
N ILE A 309 12.04 2.60 -4.55
CA ILE A 309 10.89 2.81 -3.64
C ILE A 309 11.19 2.07 -2.33
N PRO A 310 11.25 2.78 -1.17
CA PRO A 310 11.77 2.16 0.05
C PRO A 310 10.92 1.03 0.58
N HIS A 311 9.61 1.22 0.70
CA HIS A 311 8.73 0.29 1.40
C HIS A 311 7.79 -0.47 0.47
N ILE A 312 7.60 -1.77 0.75
CA ILE A 312 6.60 -2.64 0.09
C ILE A 312 5.62 -3.11 1.15
N LYS A 313 4.35 -2.80 0.96
CA LYS A 313 3.31 -3.09 1.94
C LYS A 313 2.58 -4.39 1.65
N ALA A 314 2.42 -5.22 2.68
CA ALA A 314 1.43 -6.28 2.72
C ALA A 314 0.12 -5.72 3.32
N TYR A 315 -0.82 -5.34 2.46
CA TYR A 315 -2.06 -4.68 2.88
C TYR A 315 -3.08 -5.69 3.42
N ARG A 316 -3.04 -5.94 4.75
CA ARG A 316 -3.83 -6.99 5.39
C ARG A 316 -5.35 -6.79 5.27
N MET A 317 -5.86 -5.54 5.12
CA MET A 317 -7.28 -5.29 4.86
C MET A 317 -7.76 -5.94 3.56
N ASN A 318 -6.87 -6.18 2.62
CA ASN A 318 -7.18 -6.82 1.34
C ASN A 318 -6.85 -8.31 1.32
N ILE A 319 -5.68 -8.72 1.87
CA ILE A 319 -5.18 -10.09 1.79
C ILE A 319 -5.40 -10.94 3.05
N GLY A 320 -5.84 -10.33 4.14
CA GLY A 320 -6.05 -10.98 5.43
C GLY A 320 -4.77 -11.13 6.26
N ASP A 321 -4.94 -11.23 7.58
CA ASP A 321 -3.82 -11.24 8.55
C ASP A 321 -2.82 -12.39 8.31
N LYS A 322 -3.30 -13.58 7.98
CA LYS A 322 -2.44 -14.76 7.79
C LYS A 322 -1.51 -14.61 6.58
N LEU A 323 -2.04 -14.11 5.46
CA LEU A 323 -1.22 -13.96 4.26
C LEU A 323 -0.30 -12.74 4.39
N ALA A 324 -0.74 -11.67 5.07
CA ALA A 324 0.09 -10.52 5.37
C ALA A 324 1.28 -10.91 6.28
N SER A 325 1.03 -11.70 7.34
CA SER A 325 2.08 -12.24 8.21
C SER A 325 3.10 -13.09 7.42
N TYR A 326 2.65 -13.92 6.48
CA TYR A 326 3.55 -14.69 5.63
C TYR A 326 4.34 -13.81 4.65
N ALA A 327 3.72 -12.76 4.11
CA ALA A 327 4.34 -11.82 3.17
C ALA A 327 5.53 -11.04 3.77
N ILE A 328 5.56 -10.86 5.10
CA ILE A 328 6.67 -10.25 5.84
C ILE A 328 8.01 -10.98 5.54
N ASN A 329 7.98 -12.30 5.43
CA ASN A 329 9.15 -13.12 5.09
C ASN A 329 9.30 -13.37 3.57
N CYS A 330 8.58 -12.59 2.76
CA CYS A 330 8.57 -12.67 1.30
C CYS A 330 8.84 -11.32 0.63
N GLY A 331 9.48 -10.38 1.34
CA GLY A 331 9.90 -9.08 0.82
C GLY A 331 9.06 -7.88 1.27
N ALA A 332 7.91 -8.07 1.94
CA ALA A 332 7.19 -6.96 2.56
C ALA A 332 7.88 -6.51 3.85
N ASP A 333 7.99 -5.22 4.05
CA ASP A 333 8.54 -4.60 5.26
C ASP A 333 7.55 -3.67 5.96
N ASP A 334 6.38 -3.42 5.38
CA ASP A 334 5.32 -2.61 5.96
C ASP A 334 3.98 -3.36 5.90
N VAL A 335 3.16 -3.15 6.91
CA VAL A 335 1.76 -3.57 6.92
C VAL A 335 0.87 -2.35 7.10
N ASP A 336 -0.43 -2.49 6.83
CA ASP A 336 -1.36 -1.43 7.16
C ASP A 336 -1.46 -1.24 8.69
N GLY A 337 -1.98 -0.09 9.09
CA GLY A 337 -2.10 0.27 10.49
C GLY A 337 -3.34 -0.31 11.18
N THR A 338 -3.77 0.38 12.23
CA THR A 338 -4.94 0.01 13.03
C THR A 338 -6.25 0.12 12.26
N VAL A 339 -6.30 0.97 11.25
CA VAL A 339 -7.40 1.21 10.30
C VAL A 339 -8.71 1.71 10.94
N GLY A 340 -9.19 1.08 12.00
CA GLY A 340 -10.39 1.44 12.77
C GLY A 340 -11.71 1.35 11.99
N HIS A 341 -11.73 1.75 10.73
CA HIS A 341 -12.88 1.71 9.83
C HIS A 341 -12.41 1.64 8.37
N GLU A 342 -12.96 0.73 7.58
CA GLU A 342 -12.59 0.56 6.18
C GLU A 342 -13.81 0.02 5.40
N GLU A 343 -14.27 0.76 4.41
CA GLU A 343 -15.48 0.41 3.66
C GLU A 343 -15.17 -0.18 2.28
N ILE A 344 -14.09 0.24 1.62
CA ILE A 344 -13.84 -0.04 0.20
C ILE A 344 -13.55 -1.53 -0.04
N MET A 345 -12.61 -2.10 0.73
CA MET A 345 -12.26 -3.51 0.62
C MET A 345 -13.35 -4.42 1.19
N HIS A 346 -14.05 -3.97 2.24
CA HIS A 346 -15.15 -4.72 2.84
C HIS A 346 -16.35 -4.81 1.91
N GLU A 347 -16.70 -3.74 1.18
CA GLU A 347 -17.71 -3.80 0.12
C GLU A 347 -17.34 -4.78 -1.00
N ALA A 348 -16.06 -4.94 -1.28
CA ALA A 348 -15.53 -5.87 -2.29
C ALA A 348 -15.31 -7.30 -1.75
N GLY A 349 -15.62 -7.59 -0.48
CA GLY A 349 -15.59 -8.94 0.07
C GLY A 349 -14.49 -9.23 1.08
N SER A 350 -13.70 -8.24 1.53
CA SER A 350 -12.76 -8.42 2.63
C SER A 350 -13.50 -8.85 3.91
N LYS A 351 -12.87 -9.75 4.66
CA LYS A 351 -13.35 -10.24 5.96
C LYS A 351 -12.38 -9.93 7.11
N THR A 352 -11.37 -9.12 6.85
CA THR A 352 -10.37 -8.75 7.85
C THR A 352 -11.01 -7.89 8.94
N SER A 353 -10.63 -8.09 10.19
CA SER A 353 -11.16 -7.30 11.31
C SER A 353 -10.78 -5.82 11.17
N LEU A 354 -11.76 -4.93 11.37
CA LEU A 354 -11.58 -3.49 11.40
C LEU A 354 -11.00 -2.98 12.73
N THR A 355 -11.17 -3.76 13.80
CA THR A 355 -10.71 -3.36 15.15
C THR A 355 -9.39 -4.06 15.47
N THR A 356 -8.29 -3.48 15.01
CA THR A 356 -6.95 -3.98 15.31
C THR A 356 -6.20 -2.95 16.13
N THR A 357 -5.51 -3.40 17.19
CA THR A 357 -4.69 -2.54 18.04
C THR A 357 -3.21 -2.63 17.62
N SER A 358 -2.42 -1.62 18.00
CA SER A 358 -0.95 -1.65 17.81
C SER A 358 -0.31 -2.89 18.44
N GLU A 359 -0.82 -3.34 19.60
CA GLU A 359 -0.35 -4.56 20.24
C GLU A 359 -0.63 -5.82 19.41
N GLN A 360 -1.82 -5.92 18.80
CA GLN A 360 -2.16 -7.05 17.94
C GLN A 360 -1.30 -7.06 16.67
N LEU A 361 -1.03 -5.90 16.08
CA LEU A 361 -0.11 -5.78 14.94
C LEU A 361 1.31 -6.18 15.33
N ALA A 362 1.80 -5.70 16.48
CA ALA A 362 3.11 -6.08 16.99
C ALA A 362 3.21 -7.61 17.25
N ARG A 363 2.18 -8.24 17.82
CA ARG A 363 2.12 -9.70 17.99
C ARG A 363 2.17 -10.45 16.66
N MET A 364 1.46 -9.98 15.64
CA MET A 364 1.50 -10.56 14.29
C MET A 364 2.92 -10.49 13.70
N VAL A 365 3.60 -9.36 13.82
CA VAL A 365 4.97 -9.18 13.35
C VAL A 365 5.94 -10.09 14.12
N ILE A 366 5.85 -10.13 15.45
CA ILE A 366 6.70 -11.01 16.29
C ILE A 366 6.47 -12.50 15.94
N SER A 367 5.22 -12.89 15.70
CA SER A 367 4.91 -14.28 15.31
C SER A 367 5.49 -14.69 13.96
N SER A 368 5.84 -13.70 13.12
CA SER A 368 6.53 -13.90 11.83
C SER A 368 8.05 -13.95 11.98
N GLY A 369 8.59 -13.82 13.20
CA GLY A 369 10.02 -13.78 13.48
C GLY A 369 10.67 -12.41 13.22
N ALA A 370 9.88 -11.34 13.12
CA ALA A 370 10.34 -9.98 12.83
C ALA A 370 10.17 -9.04 14.04
N THR A 371 10.83 -7.89 13.99
CA THR A 371 10.78 -6.86 15.03
C THR A 371 9.74 -5.79 14.65
N PRO A 372 8.68 -5.59 15.46
CA PRO A 372 7.64 -4.61 15.17
C PRO A 372 8.11 -3.18 15.44
N VAL A 373 7.93 -2.31 14.45
CA VAL A 373 8.27 -0.90 14.53
C VAL A 373 7.06 -0.06 14.20
N LYS A 374 6.56 0.68 15.17
CA LYS A 374 5.57 1.71 14.93
C LYS A 374 6.25 2.90 14.26
N ARG A 375 5.67 3.42 13.19
CA ARG A 375 6.14 4.58 12.47
C ARG A 375 5.05 5.66 12.35
N ASN A 376 5.45 6.90 12.14
CA ASN A 376 4.52 7.92 11.69
C ASN A 376 4.26 7.82 10.16
N SER A 377 3.32 8.62 9.66
CA SER A 377 2.88 8.59 8.26
C SER A 377 3.95 9.00 7.26
N SER A 378 4.93 9.83 7.66
CA SER A 378 6.01 10.31 6.81
C SER A 378 7.28 9.46 6.86
N TYR A 379 7.29 8.33 7.58
CA TYR A 379 8.48 7.49 7.80
C TYR A 379 9.69 8.25 8.35
N SER A 380 9.45 9.21 9.23
CA SER A 380 10.48 10.05 9.85
C SER A 380 10.66 9.81 11.36
N GLN A 381 9.70 9.13 11.99
CA GLN A 381 9.73 8.77 13.40
C GLN A 381 9.38 7.30 13.56
N PHE A 382 10.15 6.61 14.41
CA PHE A 382 10.04 5.17 14.59
C PHE A 382 10.13 4.81 16.07
N GLU A 383 9.37 3.79 16.49
CA GLU A 383 9.34 3.27 17.84
C GLU A 383 9.30 1.73 17.79
N ILE A 384 10.31 1.06 18.37
CA ILE A 384 10.27 -0.41 18.51
C ILE A 384 9.28 -0.77 19.60
N ILE A 385 8.30 -1.60 19.26
CA ILE A 385 7.28 -2.06 20.19
C ILE A 385 7.75 -3.33 20.88
N ASN A 386 8.05 -3.23 22.18
CA ASN A 386 8.40 -4.36 23.01
C ASN A 386 7.15 -4.84 23.76
N LEU A 387 6.71 -6.04 23.47
CA LEU A 387 5.63 -6.67 24.23
C LEU A 387 6.22 -7.46 25.39
N PRO A 388 5.53 -7.52 26.56
CA PRO A 388 5.93 -8.40 27.64
C PRO A 388 5.90 -9.86 27.15
N GLU A 389 6.91 -10.64 27.55
CA GLU A 389 6.94 -12.07 27.28
C GLU A 389 5.68 -12.69 27.91
N GLU A 390 4.76 -13.17 27.08
CA GLU A 390 3.72 -14.06 27.58
C GLU A 390 4.40 -15.37 27.98
N ASN A 391 4.19 -15.80 29.21
CA ASN A 391 4.46 -17.17 29.62
C ASN A 391 3.50 -18.11 28.86
N VAL A 392 3.74 -18.29 27.58
CA VAL A 392 3.05 -19.29 26.78
C VAL A 392 3.66 -20.62 27.16
N SER A 393 3.11 -21.23 28.19
CA SER A 393 3.33 -22.66 28.41
C SER A 393 2.69 -23.38 27.21
N HIS A 394 3.49 -23.67 26.17
CA HIS A 394 3.10 -24.60 25.12
C HIS A 394 2.99 -26.02 25.71
N VAL A 395 1.97 -26.24 26.49
CA VAL A 395 1.56 -27.59 26.81
C VAL A 395 0.80 -28.09 25.60
N LEU A 396 1.52 -28.75 24.69
CA LEU A 396 0.85 -29.59 23.69
C LEU A 396 0.02 -30.62 24.49
N PRO A 397 -1.29 -30.74 24.25
CA PRO A 397 -2.07 -31.81 24.88
C PRO A 397 -1.46 -33.13 24.47
N VAL A 398 -0.88 -33.85 25.42
CA VAL A 398 -0.46 -35.23 25.21
C VAL A 398 -1.74 -36.05 25.05
N ILE A 399 -2.08 -36.37 23.79
CA ILE A 399 -3.12 -37.35 23.51
C ILE A 399 -2.54 -38.70 23.89
N THR A 400 -2.82 -39.16 25.11
CA THR A 400 -2.60 -40.57 25.48
C THR A 400 -3.67 -41.38 24.72
N ALA A 401 -3.28 -42.02 23.62
CA ALA A 401 -4.10 -43.06 23.02
C ALA A 401 -4.20 -44.20 24.05
N GLU A 402 -5.36 -44.40 24.61
CA GLU A 402 -5.68 -45.66 25.26
C GLU A 402 -5.70 -46.73 24.15
N VAL A 403 -4.73 -47.61 24.20
CA VAL A 403 -4.69 -48.82 23.34
C VAL A 403 -5.72 -49.80 23.93
N PRO A 404 -6.68 -50.30 23.11
CA PRO A 404 -7.71 -51.23 23.58
C PRO A 404 -7.15 -52.61 23.98
#